data_b3ea413daa534394b6142eca7c441476
#
_entry.id   b3ea413daa534394b6142eca7c441476
#
_cell.length_a   1.000
_cell.length_b   1.000
_cell.length_c   1.000
_cell.angle_alpha   90.00
_cell.angle_beta   90.00
_cell.angle_gamma   90.00
#
_symmetry.space_group_name_H-M   'P 1'
#
loop_
_entity.id
_entity.type
_entity.pdbx_description
1 polymer ?
#
loop_
_entity_poly.entity_id
_entity_poly.type
_entity_poly.pdbx_seq_one_letter_code
_entity_poly.pdbx_strand_id
1 'polypeptide(L)'
;MAKESTPHESQVPESELESTVDTPASEETAAETPSHEEEIQALKDQNLRLYAEFENFRRRNARERLDLMATANEKVLKSVLPIVDDFERALKNIAADSPERVGMELIYTKLMNTLKAEGLKEMESTVGQVFDVETMEAITNIPAPSPDMAGKVVDQIEKGYHLGSKIIRYAKVVVADQHPA
;
A
#
# COMPACT_ATOMS: atom_id res chain seq x y z
N MET A 1 -28.31 -8.94 51.24
CA MET A 1 -29.69 -8.72 50.78
C MET A 1 -29.70 -9.06 49.31
N ALA A 2 -29.88 -10.33 48.88
CA ALA A 2 -31.11 -11.11 48.84
C ALA A 2 -32.12 -10.56 47.86
N LYS A 3 -32.24 -11.26 46.73
CA LYS A 3 -33.43 -11.83 46.06
C LYS A 3 -33.01 -12.20 44.61
N GLU A 4 -32.71 -13.37 44.22
CA GLU A 4 -33.53 -14.62 44.08
C GLU A 4 -34.91 -14.40 43.45
N SER A 5 -35.08 -14.86 42.21
CA SER A 5 -36.35 -15.31 41.68
C SER A 5 -36.13 -16.30 40.52
N THR A 6 -36.51 -17.48 40.78
CA THR A 6 -36.57 -18.73 40.02
C THR A 6 -37.76 -18.79 39.03
N PRO A 7 -37.94 -19.90 38.31
CA PRO A 7 -38.45 -19.97 36.94
C PRO A 7 -39.95 -20.25 36.88
N HIS A 8 -40.56 -20.02 35.74
CA HIS A 8 -41.96 -20.39 35.49
C HIS A 8 -42.02 -21.51 34.43
N GLU A 9 -42.32 -22.65 34.94
CA GLU A 9 -42.78 -23.85 34.29
C GLU A 9 -44.29 -23.73 34.06
N SER A 10 -44.78 -24.01 32.85
CA SER A 10 -46.20 -24.15 32.57
C SER A 10 -46.46 -25.25 31.55
N GLN A 11 -47.04 -26.21 32.07
CA GLN A 11 -47.64 -27.47 31.69
C GLN A 11 -48.50 -27.46 30.43
N VAL A 12 -48.46 -28.62 29.78
CA VAL A 12 -49.31 -29.14 28.70
C VAL A 12 -50.75 -29.31 29.16
N PRO A 13 -51.72 -29.34 28.27
CA PRO A 13 -52.64 -30.47 28.28
C PRO A 13 -52.81 -31.15 26.93
N GLU A 14 -52.72 -32.41 27.02
CA GLU A 14 -53.19 -33.48 26.13
C GLU A 14 -54.71 -33.47 25.99
N SER A 15 -55.27 -33.55 24.77
CA SER A 15 -56.55 -34.23 24.56
C SER A 15 -56.68 -34.73 23.13
N GLU A 16 -56.88 -35.98 23.02
CA GLU A 16 -57.24 -36.83 21.88
C GLU A 16 -58.48 -36.32 21.13
N LEU A 17 -58.53 -36.61 19.84
CA LEU A 17 -59.61 -37.36 19.21
C LEU A 17 -59.35 -37.60 17.72
N GLU A 18 -59.51 -38.84 17.36
CA GLU A 18 -59.52 -39.48 16.04
C GLU A 18 -60.51 -38.85 15.06
N SER A 19 -60.19 -38.88 13.76
CA SER A 19 -61.07 -39.54 12.76
C SER A 19 -60.54 -39.36 11.31
N THR A 20 -60.17 -40.47 10.73
CA THR A 20 -60.46 -41.06 9.38
C THR A 20 -60.37 -40.21 8.09
N VAL A 21 -59.46 -40.71 7.19
CA VAL A 21 -59.62 -41.00 5.74
C VAL A 21 -59.86 -39.86 4.80
N ASP A 22 -58.89 -39.57 3.93
CA ASP A 22 -58.95 -39.94 2.51
C ASP A 22 -57.60 -39.55 1.81
N THR A 23 -57.04 -40.48 1.03
CA THR A 23 -55.93 -40.25 0.14
C THR A 23 -56.47 -39.73 -1.20
N PRO A 24 -55.79 -38.77 -1.80
CA PRO A 24 -55.22 -39.10 -3.12
C PRO A 24 -53.76 -38.72 -3.26
N ALA A 25 -53.06 -39.62 -3.91
CA ALA A 25 -51.67 -39.48 -4.37
C ALA A 25 -51.43 -38.13 -5.06
N SER A 26 -50.54 -37.37 -4.46
CA SER A 26 -49.83 -36.30 -5.13
C SER A 26 -48.37 -36.74 -5.19
N GLU A 27 -47.87 -36.94 -6.40
CA GLU A 27 -46.44 -37.12 -6.69
C GLU A 27 -45.69 -35.91 -6.16
N GLU A 28 -45.22 -36.01 -4.92
CA GLU A 28 -44.20 -35.14 -4.41
C GLU A 28 -42.88 -35.59 -5.04
N THR A 29 -42.42 -34.80 -6.00
CA THR A 29 -41.03 -34.82 -6.47
C THR A 29 -40.17 -34.80 -5.20
N ALA A 30 -39.57 -35.94 -4.89
CA ALA A 30 -38.54 -36.06 -3.87
C ALA A 30 -37.38 -35.15 -4.27
N ALA A 31 -37.37 -33.93 -3.76
CA ALA A 31 -36.14 -33.16 -3.66
C ALA A 31 -35.21 -34.02 -2.80
N GLU A 32 -34.19 -34.59 -3.42
CA GLU A 32 -33.15 -35.35 -2.74
C GLU A 32 -32.54 -34.43 -1.68
N THR A 33 -32.96 -34.60 -0.44
CA THR A 33 -32.26 -34.00 0.70
C THR A 33 -30.89 -34.63 0.74
N PRO A 34 -29.80 -33.79 0.64
CA PRO A 34 -28.44 -34.32 0.65
C PRO A 34 -28.26 -35.22 1.88
N SER A 35 -27.62 -36.37 1.69
CA SER A 35 -27.38 -37.28 2.80
C SER A 35 -26.52 -36.57 3.84
N HIS A 36 -26.70 -36.92 5.12
CA HIS A 36 -25.88 -36.32 6.21
C HIS A 36 -24.38 -36.45 5.96
N GLU A 37 -23.96 -37.47 5.22
CA GLU A 37 -22.54 -37.64 4.84
C GLU A 37 -22.10 -36.61 3.81
N GLU A 38 -22.94 -36.26 2.83
CA GLU A 38 -22.68 -35.21 1.85
C GLU A 38 -22.65 -33.84 2.50
N GLU A 39 -23.55 -33.55 3.43
CA GLU A 39 -23.54 -32.31 4.21
C GLU A 39 -22.28 -32.20 5.07
N ILE A 40 -21.87 -33.28 5.75
CA ILE A 40 -20.62 -33.29 6.52
C ILE A 40 -19.40 -33.07 5.62
N GLN A 41 -19.37 -33.67 4.44
CA GLN A 41 -18.28 -33.48 3.50
C GLN A 41 -18.24 -32.03 2.98
N ALA A 42 -19.37 -31.47 2.58
CA ALA A 42 -19.50 -30.09 2.15
C ALA A 42 -19.03 -29.10 3.23
N LEU A 43 -19.44 -29.34 4.50
CA LEU A 43 -19.01 -28.52 5.62
C LEU A 43 -17.51 -28.63 5.91
N LYS A 44 -16.91 -29.83 5.75
CA LYS A 44 -15.46 -30.02 5.87
C LYS A 44 -14.71 -29.28 4.78
N ASP A 45 -15.16 -29.36 3.54
CA ASP A 45 -14.54 -28.67 2.42
C ASP A 45 -14.66 -27.15 2.56
N GLN A 46 -15.82 -26.67 3.00
CA GLN A 46 -16.03 -25.26 3.32
C GLN A 46 -15.11 -24.78 4.46
N ASN A 47 -14.97 -25.59 5.51
CA ASN A 47 -14.09 -25.28 6.64
C ASN A 47 -12.61 -25.24 6.20
N LEU A 48 -12.18 -26.21 5.41
CA LEU A 48 -10.81 -26.26 4.87
C LEU A 48 -10.53 -25.02 3.99
N ARG A 49 -11.48 -24.67 3.14
CA ARG A 49 -11.37 -23.47 2.30
C ARG A 49 -11.31 -22.19 3.14
N LEU A 50 -12.20 -22.07 4.13
CA LEU A 50 -12.24 -20.92 5.04
C LEU A 50 -10.94 -20.79 5.83
N TYR A 51 -10.38 -21.92 6.27
CA TYR A 51 -9.10 -21.96 6.96
C TYR A 51 -7.95 -21.47 6.05
N ALA A 52 -7.92 -21.92 4.80
CA ALA A 52 -6.94 -21.48 3.83
C ALA A 52 -7.07 -19.96 3.51
N GLU A 53 -8.29 -19.47 3.35
CA GLU A 53 -8.57 -18.06 3.16
C GLU A 53 -8.15 -17.21 4.38
N PHE A 54 -8.41 -17.71 5.60
CA PHE A 54 -8.00 -17.05 6.84
C PHE A 54 -6.47 -16.98 6.97
N GLU A 55 -5.74 -18.05 6.67
CA GLU A 55 -4.27 -18.04 6.68
C GLU A 55 -3.70 -17.07 5.65
N ASN A 56 -4.27 -17.01 4.44
CA ASN A 56 -3.90 -16.06 3.42
C ASN A 56 -4.18 -14.61 3.86
N PHE A 57 -5.35 -14.37 4.45
CA PHE A 57 -5.71 -13.07 5.02
C PHE A 57 -4.73 -12.65 6.11
N ARG A 58 -4.43 -13.55 7.06
CA ARG A 58 -3.50 -13.28 8.15
C ARG A 58 -2.11 -12.89 7.64
N ARG A 59 -1.61 -13.64 6.63
CA ARG A 59 -0.30 -13.37 6.02
C ARG A 59 -0.29 -12.03 5.30
N ARG A 60 -1.36 -11.71 4.54
CA ARG A 60 -1.52 -10.43 3.87
C ARG A 60 -1.58 -9.27 4.86
N ASN A 61 -2.43 -9.38 5.88
CA ASN A 61 -2.58 -8.35 6.90
C ASN A 61 -1.28 -8.06 7.66
N ALA A 62 -0.49 -9.11 7.94
CA ALA A 62 0.82 -8.93 8.57
C ALA A 62 1.78 -8.13 7.67
N ARG A 63 1.78 -8.38 6.35
CA ARG A 63 2.59 -7.60 5.39
C ARG A 63 2.11 -6.16 5.30
N GLU A 64 0.81 -5.96 5.10
CA GLU A 64 0.21 -4.61 5.02
C GLU A 64 0.52 -3.79 6.28
N ARG A 65 0.49 -4.41 7.46
CA ARG A 65 0.87 -3.74 8.72
C ARG A 65 2.33 -3.32 8.75
N LEU A 66 3.25 -4.16 8.27
CA LEU A 66 4.67 -3.81 8.17
C LEU A 66 4.89 -2.67 7.17
N ASP A 67 4.22 -2.71 6.02
CA ASP A 67 4.29 -1.66 5.00
C ASP A 67 3.73 -0.33 5.52
N LEU A 68 2.60 -0.37 6.25
CA LEU A 68 2.05 0.83 6.90
C LEU A 68 3.01 1.42 7.93
N MET A 69 3.65 0.59 8.75
CA MET A 69 4.65 1.06 9.71
C MET A 69 5.86 1.66 9.01
N ALA A 70 6.33 1.03 7.91
CA ALA A 70 7.47 1.53 7.14
C ALA A 70 7.19 2.84 6.42
N THR A 71 5.92 3.12 6.09
CA THR A 71 5.51 4.31 5.33
C THR A 71 4.71 5.33 6.15
N ALA A 72 4.57 5.13 7.46
CA ALA A 72 3.80 6.00 8.34
C ALA A 72 4.23 7.48 8.27
N ASN A 73 5.52 7.72 8.09
CA ASN A 73 6.11 9.06 8.02
C ASN A 73 6.06 9.71 6.62
N GLU A 74 5.48 9.03 5.61
CA GLU A 74 5.49 9.48 4.21
C GLU A 74 5.01 10.92 4.05
N LYS A 75 3.88 11.25 4.68
CA LYS A 75 3.27 12.58 4.56
C LYS A 75 4.18 13.69 5.12
N VAL A 76 4.82 13.42 6.25
CA VAL A 76 5.74 14.36 6.90
C VAL A 76 7.00 14.51 6.05
N LEU A 77 7.57 13.39 5.61
CA LEU A 77 8.76 13.40 4.76
C LEU A 77 8.51 14.18 3.46
N LYS A 78 7.38 13.93 2.78
CA LYS A 78 6.99 14.70 1.57
C LYS A 78 6.91 16.20 1.81
N SER A 79 6.42 16.63 2.97
CA SER A 79 6.32 18.07 3.30
C SER A 79 7.67 18.71 3.63
N VAL A 80 8.67 17.91 4.00
CA VAL A 80 10.03 18.38 4.30
C VAL A 80 10.93 18.43 3.06
N LEU A 81 10.66 17.60 2.03
CA LEU A 81 11.48 17.56 0.81
C LEU A 81 11.69 18.90 0.12
N PRO A 82 10.70 19.81 0.00
CA PRO A 82 10.94 21.13 -0.58
C PRO A 82 11.98 21.96 0.19
N ILE A 83 12.05 21.77 1.51
CA ILE A 83 13.07 22.45 2.35
C ILE A 83 14.46 21.91 2.03
N VAL A 84 14.57 20.59 1.81
CA VAL A 84 15.83 19.95 1.37
C VAL A 84 16.29 20.54 0.03
N ASP A 85 15.37 20.68 -0.94
CA ASP A 85 15.66 21.27 -2.26
C ASP A 85 16.11 22.72 -2.14
N ASP A 86 15.49 23.50 -1.23
CA ASP A 86 15.89 24.87 -0.96
C ASP A 86 17.31 24.97 -0.38
N PHE A 87 17.67 24.05 0.53
CA PHE A 87 19.05 23.96 1.02
C PHE A 87 20.04 23.60 -0.09
N GLU A 88 19.72 22.64 -0.95
CA GLU A 88 20.58 22.28 -2.09
C GLU A 88 20.76 23.47 -3.07
N ARG A 89 19.67 24.18 -3.34
CA ARG A 89 19.72 25.37 -4.19
C ARG A 89 20.53 26.49 -3.55
N ALA A 90 20.40 26.74 -2.26
CA ALA A 90 21.18 27.72 -1.53
C ALA A 90 22.67 27.37 -1.55
N LEU A 91 23.01 26.10 -1.31
CA LEU A 91 24.40 25.61 -1.33
C LEU A 91 25.04 25.75 -2.73
N LYS A 92 24.26 25.58 -3.81
CA LYS A 92 24.76 25.82 -5.19
C LYS A 92 25.10 27.29 -5.45
N ASN A 93 24.39 28.23 -4.81
CA ASN A 93 24.52 29.67 -5.04
C ASN A 93 25.53 30.37 -4.11
N ILE A 94 25.96 29.73 -3.02
CA ILE A 94 26.95 30.26 -2.08
C ILE A 94 28.35 29.92 -2.59
N ALA A 95 29.25 30.89 -2.54
CA ALA A 95 30.64 30.71 -2.93
C ALA A 95 31.29 29.54 -2.15
N ALA A 96 32.12 28.74 -2.83
CA ALA A 96 32.72 27.56 -2.26
C ALA A 96 33.58 27.84 -1.01
N ASP A 97 34.20 29.00 -0.95
CA ASP A 97 35.15 29.41 0.09
C ASP A 97 34.50 30.18 1.24
N SER A 98 33.16 30.33 1.23
CA SER A 98 32.48 31.13 2.21
C SER A 98 32.29 30.34 3.53
N PRO A 99 32.57 30.96 4.68
CA PRO A 99 32.33 30.29 5.98
C PRO A 99 30.87 29.97 6.23
N GLU A 100 29.95 30.75 5.64
CA GLU A 100 28.51 30.51 5.72
C GLU A 100 28.13 29.18 5.03
N ARG A 101 28.83 28.82 3.94
CA ARG A 101 28.64 27.56 3.25
C ARG A 101 28.94 26.37 4.13
N VAL A 102 30.06 26.42 4.87
CA VAL A 102 30.45 25.33 5.79
C VAL A 102 29.37 25.08 6.86
N GLY A 103 28.83 26.16 7.44
CA GLY A 103 27.75 26.07 8.39
C GLY A 103 26.48 25.47 7.82
N MET A 104 26.10 25.88 6.60
CA MET A 104 24.92 25.39 5.91
C MET A 104 25.07 23.92 5.49
N GLU A 105 26.24 23.49 5.00
CA GLU A 105 26.54 22.09 4.67
C GLU A 105 26.45 21.18 5.90
N LEU A 106 26.87 21.65 7.06
CA LEU A 106 26.77 20.90 8.30
C LEU A 106 25.30 20.67 8.71
N ILE A 107 24.47 21.74 8.59
CA ILE A 107 23.04 21.66 8.89
C ILE A 107 22.35 20.74 7.87
N TYR A 108 22.65 20.89 6.59
CA TYR A 108 22.10 20.04 5.52
C TYR A 108 22.46 18.56 5.74
N THR A 109 23.73 18.29 6.04
CA THR A 109 24.20 16.92 6.29
C THR A 109 23.47 16.30 7.49
N LYS A 110 23.31 17.08 8.58
CA LYS A 110 22.57 16.62 9.75
C LYS A 110 21.11 16.35 9.43
N LEU A 111 20.44 17.23 8.68
CA LEU A 111 19.06 17.04 8.22
C LEU A 111 18.94 15.75 7.39
N MET A 112 19.79 15.57 6.38
CA MET A 112 19.76 14.39 5.53
C MET A 112 20.04 13.10 6.30
N ASN A 113 20.95 13.11 7.27
CA ASN A 113 21.20 11.95 8.12
C ASN A 113 19.97 11.59 8.98
N THR A 114 19.28 12.60 9.50
CA THR A 114 18.02 12.39 10.25
C THR A 114 16.95 11.78 9.35
N LEU A 115 16.75 12.33 8.14
CA LEU A 115 15.75 11.81 7.19
C LEU A 115 16.10 10.38 6.73
N LYS A 116 17.40 10.08 6.53
CA LYS A 116 17.87 8.72 6.21
C LYS A 116 17.61 7.74 7.35
N ALA A 117 17.76 8.16 8.60
CA ALA A 117 17.43 7.34 9.76
C ALA A 117 15.93 7.00 9.84
N GLU A 118 15.06 7.91 9.34
CA GLU A 118 13.62 7.69 9.18
C GLU A 118 13.25 6.83 7.94
N GLY A 119 14.26 6.30 7.22
CA GLY A 119 14.08 5.40 6.09
C GLY A 119 14.03 6.07 4.71
N LEU A 120 14.27 7.39 4.64
CA LEU A 120 14.36 8.11 3.36
C LEU A 120 15.61 7.65 2.60
N LYS A 121 15.46 7.30 1.32
CA LYS A 121 16.56 6.95 0.43
C LYS A 121 16.49 7.82 -0.82
N GLU A 122 17.61 8.47 -1.14
CA GLU A 122 17.78 9.22 -2.39
C GLU A 122 17.92 8.25 -3.55
N MET A 123 17.27 8.54 -4.69
CA MET A 123 17.48 7.82 -5.93
C MET A 123 18.84 8.18 -6.51
N GLU A 124 19.41 7.27 -7.27
CA GLU A 124 20.64 7.54 -8.01
C GLU A 124 20.46 8.73 -8.98
N SER A 125 21.55 9.42 -9.26
CA SER A 125 21.51 10.54 -10.23
C SER A 125 21.00 10.04 -11.58
N THR A 126 20.02 10.73 -12.10
CA THR A 126 19.38 10.38 -13.39
C THR A 126 20.06 11.03 -14.60
N VAL A 127 20.99 11.98 -14.37
CA VAL A 127 21.66 12.71 -15.45
C VAL A 127 22.46 11.77 -16.36
N GLY A 128 22.22 11.87 -17.67
CA GLY A 128 22.81 11.00 -18.68
C GLY A 128 22.15 9.63 -18.85
N GLN A 129 21.20 9.28 -18.00
CA GLN A 129 20.42 8.05 -18.14
C GLN A 129 19.27 8.22 -19.14
N VAL A 130 18.77 7.13 -19.68
CA VAL A 130 17.56 7.13 -20.50
C VAL A 130 16.38 7.46 -19.59
N PHE A 131 15.48 8.31 -20.09
CA PHE A 131 14.27 8.69 -19.35
C PHE A 131 13.39 7.47 -19.05
N ASP A 132 13.03 7.32 -17.79
CA ASP A 132 12.18 6.24 -17.30
C ASP A 132 10.96 6.83 -16.57
N VAL A 133 9.79 6.56 -17.09
CA VAL A 133 8.49 7.04 -16.54
C VAL A 133 8.13 6.44 -15.18
N GLU A 134 8.75 5.32 -14.81
CA GLU A 134 8.47 4.68 -13.52
C GLU A 134 9.17 5.38 -12.35
N THR A 135 10.26 6.08 -12.62
CA THR A 135 11.11 6.70 -11.59
C THR A 135 11.30 8.21 -11.77
N MET A 136 10.99 8.75 -12.95
CA MET A 136 11.27 10.14 -13.35
C MET A 136 10.02 10.84 -13.85
N GLU A 137 9.97 12.16 -13.63
CA GLU A 137 8.96 13.08 -14.15
C GLU A 137 9.65 14.14 -15.03
N ALA A 138 9.38 14.12 -16.33
CA ALA A 138 9.91 15.13 -17.27
C ALA A 138 9.12 16.44 -17.11
N ILE A 139 9.80 17.51 -16.70
CA ILE A 139 9.18 18.84 -16.58
C ILE A 139 9.21 19.56 -17.91
N THR A 140 10.29 19.42 -18.65
CA THR A 140 10.47 20.08 -19.96
C THR A 140 11.40 19.26 -20.84
N ASN A 141 11.21 19.43 -22.14
CA ASN A 141 12.12 18.90 -23.15
C ASN A 141 12.92 20.04 -23.75
N ILE A 142 14.19 19.78 -24.05
CA ILE A 142 15.10 20.72 -24.73
C ILE A 142 15.70 20.02 -25.95
N PRO A 143 16.09 20.77 -26.98
CA PRO A 143 16.84 20.19 -28.10
C PRO A 143 18.06 19.42 -27.60
N ALA A 144 18.30 18.23 -28.15
CA ALA A 144 19.44 17.43 -27.75
C ALA A 144 20.76 18.14 -27.91
N PRO A 145 21.57 18.35 -26.87
CA PRO A 145 22.88 19.02 -26.97
C PRO A 145 23.86 18.27 -27.89
N SER A 146 23.68 16.96 -28.00
CA SER A 146 24.42 16.10 -28.92
C SER A 146 23.53 14.90 -29.33
N PRO A 147 23.78 14.27 -30.48
CA PRO A 147 23.01 13.11 -30.94
C PRO A 147 22.96 11.96 -29.90
N ASP A 148 24.03 11.80 -29.13
CA ASP A 148 24.11 10.75 -28.08
C ASP A 148 23.25 11.01 -26.88
N MET A 149 22.76 12.24 -26.69
CA MET A 149 21.89 12.64 -25.58
C MET A 149 20.41 12.55 -25.93
N ALA A 150 20.04 12.26 -27.17
CA ALA A 150 18.65 12.14 -27.59
C ALA A 150 17.90 11.12 -26.71
N GLY A 151 16.75 11.55 -26.12
CA GLY A 151 15.94 10.75 -25.21
C GLY A 151 16.55 10.50 -23.82
N LYS A 152 17.66 11.15 -23.48
CA LYS A 152 18.29 11.06 -22.18
C LYS A 152 18.02 12.29 -21.31
N VAL A 153 18.21 12.11 -20.03
CA VAL A 153 18.12 13.18 -19.04
C VAL A 153 19.33 14.09 -19.17
N VAL A 154 19.08 15.36 -19.41
CA VAL A 154 20.13 16.40 -19.53
C VAL A 154 20.46 16.99 -18.17
N ASP A 155 19.44 17.25 -17.36
CA ASP A 155 19.59 17.83 -16.02
C ASP A 155 18.55 17.30 -15.07
N GLN A 156 18.89 17.28 -13.77
CA GLN A 156 18.01 16.90 -12.69
C GLN A 156 17.72 18.12 -11.81
N ILE A 157 16.48 18.61 -11.85
CA ILE A 157 16.06 19.81 -11.11
C ILE A 157 15.78 19.46 -9.64
N GLU A 158 15.03 18.37 -9.41
CA GLU A 158 14.74 17.86 -8.08
C GLU A 158 15.06 16.37 -8.01
N LYS A 159 15.64 15.94 -6.90
CA LYS A 159 15.99 14.55 -6.66
C LYS A 159 14.76 13.71 -6.37
N GLY A 160 14.75 12.46 -6.81
CA GLY A 160 13.78 11.46 -6.45
C GLY A 160 14.11 10.81 -5.11
N TYR A 161 13.07 10.34 -4.39
CA TYR A 161 13.22 9.71 -3.10
C TYR A 161 12.30 8.52 -2.92
N HIS A 162 12.82 7.48 -2.23
CA HIS A 162 12.09 6.32 -1.78
C HIS A 162 11.91 6.33 -0.25
N LEU A 163 10.82 5.72 0.21
CA LEU A 163 10.63 5.36 1.61
C LEU A 163 10.35 3.85 1.67
N GLY A 164 11.31 3.09 2.17
CA GLY A 164 11.27 1.63 2.04
C GLY A 164 11.25 1.18 0.58
N SER A 165 10.21 0.47 0.17
CA SER A 165 9.99 0.02 -1.21
C SER A 165 9.17 0.99 -2.07
N LYS A 166 8.60 2.05 -1.45
CA LYS A 166 7.68 2.97 -2.11
C LYS A 166 8.38 4.23 -2.59
N ILE A 167 8.13 4.64 -3.83
CA ILE A 167 8.52 5.95 -4.35
C ILE A 167 7.60 7.00 -3.71
N ILE A 168 8.19 7.96 -2.99
CA ILE A 168 7.46 9.07 -2.38
C ILE A 168 7.55 10.35 -3.20
N ARG A 169 8.60 10.49 -4.01
CA ARG A 169 8.78 11.59 -4.97
C ARG A 169 9.59 11.11 -6.17
N TYR A 170 9.08 11.35 -7.36
CA TYR A 170 9.81 11.14 -8.61
C TYR A 170 10.93 12.17 -8.79
N ALA A 171 12.01 11.78 -9.47
CA ALA A 171 13.03 12.74 -9.87
C ALA A 171 12.47 13.67 -10.96
N LYS A 172 12.51 14.98 -10.76
CA LYS A 172 12.11 15.96 -11.78
C LYS A 172 13.29 16.29 -12.68
N VAL A 173 13.11 16.00 -13.96
CA VAL A 173 14.22 16.02 -14.93
C VAL A 173 13.89 16.85 -16.18
N VAL A 174 14.95 17.31 -16.83
CA VAL A 174 14.91 17.87 -18.17
C VAL A 174 15.42 16.81 -19.15
N VAL A 175 14.63 16.51 -20.18
CA VAL A 175 14.92 15.46 -21.15
C VAL A 175 15.33 16.09 -22.48
N ALA A 176 16.31 15.49 -23.14
CA ALA A 176 16.66 15.85 -24.51
C ALA A 176 15.62 15.29 -25.49
N ASP A 177 15.16 16.11 -26.44
CA ASP A 177 14.27 15.66 -27.50
C ASP A 177 14.91 14.53 -28.31
N GLN A 178 14.08 13.61 -28.80
CA GLN A 178 14.54 12.50 -29.64
C GLN A 178 14.96 12.96 -31.05
N HIS A 179 14.55 14.16 -31.48
CA HIS A 179 14.94 14.74 -32.76
C HIS A 179 15.90 15.87 -32.52
N PRO A 180 17.16 15.78 -33.00
CA PRO A 180 18.04 16.93 -33.05
C PRO A 180 17.45 17.98 -34.00
N ALA A 181 17.52 19.26 -33.63
CA ALA A 181 17.07 20.38 -34.46
C ALA A 181 17.86 20.50 -35.75
#